data_05937b3a2945862d9ba7dcb52bce20d8
#
_entry.id   05937b3a2945862d9ba7dcb52bce20d8
#
_cell.length_a   1.000
_cell.length_b   1.000
_cell.length_c   1.000
_cell.angle_alpha   90.00
_cell.angle_beta   90.00
_cell.angle_gamma   90.00
#
_symmetry.space_group_name_H-M   'P 1'
#
loop_
_entity.id
_entity.type
_entity.pdbx_description
1 polymer ?
#
loop_
_entity_poly.entity_id
_entity_poly.type
_entity_poly.pdbx_seq_one_letter_code
_entity_poly.pdbx_strand_id
1 'polypeptide(L)'
;MPSITQDIQRCAQHLRDGQLVAMPTETVYGLAADARQEDAVHQVFSLKGRPSTNPLIVHLEEASQASQWAAEITPQAQRLMAAFWPGPLTLVLPARDEVLRSVTAGQNSVALRVPAHPMARELLHAFGSGLVAPSANRYMSISPTSAEHVAQQFEHDALLILDGGRCRVGLESSIVSLLPGDCPRLLRRGMLGRMRLQDVLAQPLQDSDGAVRAPGQHHRHYAPTTPALGFTQVPTAALDSQQNGWIWCGAAHASQGPAINLGADPDHYAAGFYAALYQLDALDLQRIYIQIPTHQEAWAAVHDRLARACQTLS
;
A
#
# COMPACT_ATOMS: atom_id res chain seq x y z
N MET A 1 -12.30 0.72 21.12
CA MET A 1 -12.90 0.88 19.78
C MET A 1 -12.20 2.03 19.05
N PRO A 2 -12.04 1.97 17.74
CA PRO A 2 -11.43 3.03 16.95
C PRO A 2 -12.25 4.33 17.04
N SER A 3 -11.56 5.46 16.90
CA SER A 3 -12.15 6.80 16.90
C SER A 3 -11.78 7.53 15.62
N ILE A 4 -12.77 7.90 14.82
CA ILE A 4 -12.57 8.61 13.55
C ILE A 4 -12.64 10.11 13.82
N THR A 5 -11.71 10.88 13.22
CA THR A 5 -11.59 12.34 13.38
C THR A 5 -11.02 12.98 12.13
N GLN A 6 -11.24 14.30 11.97
CA GLN A 6 -10.55 15.14 10.97
C GLN A 6 -9.60 16.14 11.65
N ASP A 7 -9.42 16.04 12.97
CA ASP A 7 -8.55 16.92 13.73
C ASP A 7 -7.09 16.48 13.62
N ILE A 8 -6.36 17.17 12.76
CA ILE A 8 -4.93 16.93 12.47
C ILE A 8 -4.07 17.22 13.71
N GLN A 9 -4.37 18.26 14.48
CA GLN A 9 -3.58 18.61 15.66
C GLN A 9 -3.70 17.55 16.75
N ARG A 10 -4.91 17.02 16.95
CA ARG A 10 -5.13 15.88 17.84
C ARG A 10 -4.35 14.65 17.41
N CYS A 11 -4.34 14.34 16.10
CA CYS A 11 -3.56 13.24 15.55
C CYS A 11 -2.05 13.45 15.71
N ALA A 12 -1.55 14.65 15.44
CA ALA A 12 -0.13 15.00 15.61
C ALA A 12 0.31 14.88 17.07
N GLN A 13 -0.54 15.35 18.02
CA GLN A 13 -0.25 15.18 19.45
C GLN A 13 -0.21 13.71 19.86
N HIS A 14 -1.19 12.91 19.39
CA HIS A 14 -1.25 11.48 19.67
C HIS A 14 0.02 10.73 19.21
N LEU A 15 0.55 11.10 18.02
CA LEU A 15 1.83 10.58 17.52
C LEU A 15 3.02 11.01 18.38
N ARG A 16 3.06 12.30 18.87
CA ARG A 16 4.14 12.77 19.77
C ARG A 16 4.14 12.04 21.11
N ASP A 17 2.94 11.63 21.58
CA ASP A 17 2.77 10.83 22.79
C ASP A 17 3.13 9.34 22.57
N GLY A 18 3.73 9.00 21.42
CA GLY A 18 4.15 7.65 21.07
C GLY A 18 3.01 6.70 20.69
N GLN A 19 1.81 7.24 20.47
CA GLN A 19 0.63 6.44 20.08
C GLN A 19 0.50 6.32 18.56
N LEU A 20 -0.31 5.37 18.09
CA LEU A 20 -0.53 5.10 16.68
C LEU A 20 -1.71 5.89 16.11
N VAL A 21 -1.60 6.32 14.87
CA VAL A 21 -2.69 6.96 14.11
C VAL A 21 -2.82 6.29 12.75
N ALA A 22 -4.03 5.91 12.35
CA ALA A 22 -4.24 5.57 10.94
C ALA A 22 -4.41 6.86 10.14
N MET A 23 -3.53 7.08 9.14
CA MET A 23 -3.55 8.27 8.30
C MET A 23 -3.93 7.94 6.85
N PRO A 24 -4.70 8.81 6.17
CA PRO A 24 -5.02 8.65 4.76
C PRO A 24 -3.77 8.89 3.90
N THR A 25 -3.65 8.17 2.79
CA THR A 25 -2.76 8.55 1.68
C THR A 25 -3.53 8.46 0.36
N GLU A 26 -2.93 8.90 -0.73
CA GLU A 26 -3.53 8.73 -2.06
C GLU A 26 -3.57 7.26 -2.49
N THR A 27 -2.75 6.40 -1.89
CA THR A 27 -2.64 4.96 -2.19
C THR A 27 -3.55 4.10 -1.32
N VAL A 28 -3.19 3.93 -0.05
CA VAL A 28 -3.96 3.20 0.98
C VAL A 28 -3.80 3.91 2.32
N TYR A 29 -4.67 3.67 3.28
CA TYR A 29 -4.45 4.16 4.65
C TYR A 29 -3.23 3.50 5.26
N GLY A 30 -2.40 4.31 5.94
CA GLY A 30 -1.19 3.87 6.63
C GLY A 30 -1.34 3.90 8.14
N LEU A 31 -0.82 2.90 8.85
CA LEU A 31 -0.72 2.89 10.31
C LEU A 31 0.53 3.66 10.73
N ALA A 32 0.36 4.94 11.05
CA ALA A 32 1.44 5.87 11.34
C ALA A 32 1.96 5.75 12.78
N ALA A 33 3.28 5.85 12.91
CA ALA A 33 3.99 6.00 14.17
C ALA A 33 5.24 6.85 13.97
N ASP A 34 5.75 7.48 15.04
CA ASP A 34 7.01 8.21 15.01
C ASP A 34 8.16 7.25 14.61
N ALA A 35 8.80 7.54 13.47
CA ALA A 35 9.90 6.73 12.95
C ALA A 35 11.19 6.81 13.78
N ARG A 36 11.27 7.71 14.78
CA ARG A 36 12.39 7.91 15.68
C ARG A 36 12.17 7.33 17.09
N GLN A 37 10.94 6.86 17.38
CA GLN A 37 10.61 6.22 18.66
C GLN A 37 10.52 4.71 18.50
N GLU A 38 11.49 3.98 19.05
CA GLU A 38 11.57 2.50 18.96
C GLU A 38 10.29 1.82 19.44
N ASP A 39 9.75 2.26 20.59
CA ASP A 39 8.52 1.69 21.17
C ASP A 39 7.30 1.92 20.28
N ALA A 40 7.18 3.10 19.65
CA ALA A 40 6.09 3.40 18.73
C ALA A 40 6.18 2.53 17.47
N VAL A 41 7.39 2.32 16.93
CA VAL A 41 7.63 1.40 15.81
C VAL A 41 7.26 -0.04 16.19
N HIS A 42 7.63 -0.51 17.38
CA HIS A 42 7.27 -1.84 17.87
C HIS A 42 5.76 -2.04 18.04
N GLN A 43 5.03 -1.00 18.49
CA GLN A 43 3.57 -1.03 18.56
C GLN A 43 2.93 -1.27 17.17
N VAL A 44 3.49 -0.69 16.08
CA VAL A 44 3.02 -0.95 14.71
C VAL A 44 3.09 -2.44 14.37
N PHE A 45 4.22 -3.10 14.67
CA PHE A 45 4.36 -4.54 14.42
C PHE A 45 3.38 -5.37 15.26
N SER A 46 3.28 -5.06 16.55
CA SER A 46 2.39 -5.75 17.48
C SER A 46 0.92 -5.61 17.08
N LEU A 47 0.45 -4.39 16.85
CA LEU A 47 -0.94 -4.14 16.49
C LEU A 47 -1.33 -4.82 15.17
N LYS A 48 -0.44 -4.85 14.19
CA LYS A 48 -0.68 -5.54 12.90
C LYS A 48 -0.52 -7.06 12.97
N GLY A 49 0.18 -7.62 13.95
CA GLY A 49 0.68 -9.00 13.91
C GLY A 49 1.74 -9.21 12.82
N ARG A 50 2.50 -8.15 12.47
CA ARG A 50 3.47 -8.15 11.36
C ARG A 50 4.85 -8.58 11.87
N PRO A 51 5.59 -9.47 11.16
CA PRO A 51 6.97 -9.79 11.51
C PRO A 51 7.88 -8.56 11.42
N SER A 52 8.74 -8.34 12.42
CA SER A 52 9.71 -7.23 12.47
C SER A 52 10.82 -7.36 11.41
N THR A 53 10.92 -8.50 10.74
CA THR A 53 11.83 -8.72 9.60
C THR A 53 11.39 -8.02 8.31
N ASN A 54 10.21 -7.39 8.29
CA ASN A 54 9.69 -6.65 7.15
C ASN A 54 9.93 -5.15 7.34
N PRO A 55 10.78 -4.50 6.52
CA PRO A 55 11.08 -3.07 6.68
C PRO A 55 9.84 -2.20 6.53
N LEU A 56 9.92 -0.98 7.05
CA LEU A 56 8.85 0.01 6.98
C LEU A 56 9.24 1.15 6.04
N ILE A 57 8.23 1.83 5.47
CA ILE A 57 8.42 3.02 4.66
C ILE A 57 8.26 4.24 5.58
N VAL A 58 9.26 5.12 5.58
CA VAL A 58 9.19 6.41 6.26
C VAL A 58 8.54 7.42 5.32
N HIS A 59 7.45 8.02 5.77
CA HIS A 59 6.73 9.07 5.08
C HIS A 59 7.24 10.44 5.54
N LEU A 60 7.54 11.31 4.60
CA LEU A 60 8.11 12.64 4.79
C LEU A 60 7.12 13.70 4.31
N GLU A 61 7.20 14.89 4.88
CA GLU A 61 6.42 16.04 4.41
C GLU A 61 6.88 16.52 3.03
N GLU A 62 8.21 16.56 2.82
CA GLU A 62 8.81 17.05 1.58
C GLU A 62 10.13 16.34 1.25
N ALA A 63 10.56 16.44 -0.02
CA ALA A 63 11.74 15.75 -0.53
C ALA A 63 13.05 16.22 0.14
N SER A 64 13.14 17.47 0.57
CA SER A 64 14.32 18.04 1.25
C SER A 64 14.68 17.30 2.54
N GLN A 65 13.68 16.73 3.24
CA GLN A 65 13.87 15.95 4.46
C GLN A 65 14.51 14.57 4.22
N ALA A 66 14.59 14.11 2.96
CA ALA A 66 15.16 12.79 2.64
C ALA A 66 16.62 12.65 3.14
N SER A 67 17.41 13.75 3.13
CA SER A 67 18.79 13.77 3.63
C SER A 67 18.94 13.52 5.13
N GLN A 68 17.85 13.61 5.90
CA GLN A 68 17.86 13.28 7.34
C GLN A 68 17.77 11.75 7.57
N TRP A 69 17.42 10.97 6.55
CA TRP A 69 17.18 9.52 6.60
C TRP A 69 18.11 8.73 5.72
N ALA A 70 18.43 9.28 4.53
CA ALA A 70 19.33 8.66 3.58
C ALA A 70 20.76 9.22 3.72
N ALA A 71 21.76 8.33 3.74
CA ALA A 71 23.17 8.70 3.78
C ALA A 71 23.64 9.29 2.45
N GLU A 72 23.01 8.87 1.35
CA GLU A 72 23.30 9.38 0.00
C GLU A 72 22.02 9.55 -0.80
N ILE A 73 21.91 10.66 -1.54
CA ILE A 73 20.85 10.95 -2.49
C ILE A 73 21.49 11.16 -3.86
N THR A 74 21.48 10.10 -4.67
CA THR A 74 22.07 10.11 -6.01
C THR A 74 21.33 11.05 -6.97
N PRO A 75 21.93 11.49 -8.09
CA PRO A 75 21.23 12.25 -9.13
C PRO A 75 19.99 11.51 -9.69
N GLN A 76 20.02 10.17 -9.75
CA GLN A 76 18.85 9.36 -10.14
C GLN A 76 17.71 9.50 -9.11
N ALA A 77 18.02 9.43 -7.81
CA ALA A 77 17.05 9.63 -6.75
C ALA A 77 16.44 11.05 -6.82
N GLN A 78 17.27 12.06 -7.01
CA GLN A 78 16.82 13.45 -7.18
C GLN A 78 15.85 13.63 -8.36
N ARG A 79 16.16 13.04 -9.53
CA ARG A 79 15.26 13.07 -10.69
C ARG A 79 13.92 12.40 -10.41
N LEU A 80 13.91 11.22 -9.79
CA LEU A 80 12.68 10.53 -9.45
C LEU A 80 11.86 11.28 -8.39
N MET A 81 12.51 11.85 -7.37
CA MET A 81 11.86 12.72 -6.37
C MET A 81 11.22 13.93 -7.03
N ALA A 82 11.95 14.63 -7.87
CA ALA A 82 11.45 15.84 -8.56
C ALA A 82 10.26 15.54 -9.48
N ALA A 83 10.24 14.36 -10.12
CA ALA A 83 9.19 13.97 -11.06
C ALA A 83 7.93 13.41 -10.36
N PHE A 84 8.08 12.72 -9.21
CA PHE A 84 7.01 11.87 -8.65
C PHE A 84 6.71 12.09 -7.17
N TRP A 85 7.41 13.00 -6.48
CA TRP A 85 7.06 13.41 -5.13
C TRP A 85 6.53 14.86 -5.11
N PRO A 86 5.42 15.09 -4.41
CA PRO A 86 4.57 14.15 -3.67
C PRO A 86 3.84 13.17 -4.58
N GLY A 87 3.81 11.84 -4.20
CA GLY A 87 3.14 10.85 -5.03
C GLY A 87 3.36 9.39 -4.65
N PRO A 88 2.86 8.47 -5.50
CA PRO A 88 2.83 7.04 -5.22
C PRO A 88 4.17 6.33 -5.56
N LEU A 89 5.30 6.97 -5.25
CA LEU A 89 6.64 6.43 -5.41
C LEU A 89 7.34 6.31 -4.06
N THR A 90 7.90 5.15 -3.79
CA THR A 90 8.82 4.89 -2.67
C THR A 90 10.21 4.62 -3.23
N LEU A 91 11.22 5.28 -2.66
CA LEU A 91 12.62 5.06 -2.99
C LEU A 91 13.32 4.34 -1.84
N VAL A 92 14.09 3.29 -2.17
CA VAL A 92 14.98 2.62 -1.23
C VAL A 92 16.39 3.13 -1.47
N LEU A 93 16.94 3.79 -0.45
CA LEU A 93 18.22 4.49 -0.46
C LEU A 93 19.12 3.96 0.66
N PRO A 94 20.45 4.21 0.62
CA PRO A 94 21.33 3.90 1.74
C PRO A 94 20.84 4.60 3.00
N ALA A 95 20.67 3.86 4.09
CA ALA A 95 20.22 4.43 5.37
C ALA A 95 21.36 5.18 6.06
N ARG A 96 21.03 6.25 6.78
CA ARG A 96 21.92 6.82 7.79
C ARG A 96 21.98 5.90 9.01
N ASP A 97 23.07 5.97 9.74
CA ASP A 97 23.29 5.12 10.93
C ASP A 97 22.30 5.39 12.06
N GLU A 98 21.75 6.61 12.11
CA GLU A 98 20.76 7.03 13.11
C GLU A 98 19.34 6.48 12.85
N VAL A 99 19.09 5.86 11.69
CA VAL A 99 17.79 5.24 11.38
C VAL A 99 17.65 3.96 12.20
N LEU A 100 16.54 3.86 12.92
CA LEU A 100 16.27 2.70 13.77
C LEU A 100 16.32 1.38 13.00
N ARG A 101 16.95 0.38 13.56
CA ARG A 101 17.05 -0.95 12.95
C ARG A 101 15.71 -1.66 12.83
N SER A 102 14.75 -1.34 13.70
CA SER A 102 13.35 -1.79 13.58
C SER A 102 12.66 -1.23 12.33
N VAL A 103 12.98 0.01 11.91
CA VAL A 103 12.47 0.62 10.67
C VAL A 103 13.05 -0.06 9.44
N THR A 104 14.36 -0.31 9.42
CA THR A 104 15.08 -0.92 8.30
C THR A 104 15.00 -2.45 8.27
N ALA A 105 14.43 -3.08 9.30
CA ALA A 105 14.51 -4.53 9.54
C ALA A 105 15.94 -5.05 9.50
N GLY A 106 16.89 -4.26 10.02
CA GLY A 106 18.31 -4.56 10.07
C GLY A 106 19.07 -4.40 8.75
N GLN A 107 18.44 -3.90 7.68
CA GLN A 107 19.11 -3.59 6.41
C GLN A 107 19.87 -2.26 6.51
N ASN A 108 20.88 -2.07 5.64
CA ASN A 108 21.62 -0.81 5.49
C ASN A 108 20.93 0.15 4.51
N SER A 109 19.62 0.01 4.36
CA SER A 109 18.80 0.81 3.45
C SER A 109 17.50 1.24 4.12
N VAL A 110 16.98 2.40 3.74
CA VAL A 110 15.72 2.97 4.21
C VAL A 110 14.80 3.22 3.02
N ALA A 111 13.52 2.93 3.20
CA ALA A 111 12.48 3.22 2.21
C ALA A 111 11.81 4.55 2.56
N LEU A 112 11.81 5.51 1.64
CA LEU A 112 11.31 6.86 1.82
C LEU A 112 10.21 7.20 0.82
N ARG A 113 9.23 8.00 1.25
CA ARG A 113 8.15 8.49 0.39
C ARG A 113 7.63 9.84 0.87
N VAL A 114 7.23 10.71 -0.08
CA VAL A 114 6.41 11.89 0.20
C VAL A 114 5.00 11.61 -0.36
N PRO A 115 3.97 11.42 0.49
CA PRO A 115 2.61 11.13 0.03
C PRO A 115 1.95 12.37 -0.59
N ALA A 116 1.05 12.16 -1.57
CA ALA A 116 0.34 13.26 -2.25
C ALA A 116 -0.96 13.69 -1.55
N HIS A 117 -1.43 12.94 -0.56
CA HIS A 117 -2.70 13.25 0.12
C HIS A 117 -2.57 14.51 0.97
N PRO A 118 -3.46 15.54 0.80
CA PRO A 118 -3.33 16.80 1.54
C PRO A 118 -3.27 16.62 3.06
N MET A 119 -4.21 15.89 3.64
CA MET A 119 -4.25 15.67 5.10
C MET A 119 -3.05 14.87 5.63
N ALA A 120 -2.47 13.95 4.82
CA ALA A 120 -1.22 13.28 5.22
C ALA A 120 -0.06 14.27 5.29
N ARG A 121 0.05 15.19 4.34
CA ARG A 121 1.08 16.23 4.33
C ARG A 121 0.91 17.23 5.48
N GLU A 122 -0.33 17.66 5.74
CA GLU A 122 -0.65 18.51 6.88
C GLU A 122 -0.33 17.83 8.22
N LEU A 123 -0.62 16.52 8.35
CA LEU A 123 -0.26 15.74 9.52
C LEU A 123 1.27 15.66 9.70
N LEU A 124 2.02 15.36 8.62
CA LEU A 124 3.49 15.32 8.63
C LEU A 124 4.08 16.67 8.97
N HIS A 125 3.52 17.76 8.43
CA HIS A 125 3.90 19.14 8.79
C HIS A 125 3.65 19.43 10.27
N ALA A 126 2.43 19.17 10.75
CA ALA A 126 2.06 19.38 12.15
C ALA A 126 2.90 18.53 13.13
N PHE A 127 3.26 17.30 12.72
CA PHE A 127 4.11 16.41 13.52
C PHE A 127 5.59 16.85 13.53
N GLY A 128 6.12 17.30 12.40
CA GLY A 128 7.46 17.86 12.25
C GLY A 128 8.59 16.85 12.03
N SER A 129 8.29 15.56 11.79
CA SER A 129 9.29 14.52 11.54
C SER A 129 8.73 13.43 10.61
N GLY A 130 9.57 12.42 10.26
CA GLY A 130 9.14 11.27 9.48
C GLY A 130 8.28 10.30 10.28
N LEU A 131 7.26 9.76 9.63
CA LEU A 131 6.37 8.73 10.19
C LEU A 131 6.56 7.41 9.44
N VAL A 132 6.78 6.30 10.14
CA VAL A 132 6.57 4.98 9.52
C VAL A 132 5.08 4.79 9.31
N ALA A 133 4.66 4.26 8.15
CA ALA A 133 3.25 4.00 7.90
C ALA A 133 3.04 2.80 6.94
N PRO A 134 3.17 1.55 7.38
CA PRO A 134 2.67 0.42 6.61
C PRO A 134 1.15 0.53 6.48
N SER A 135 0.53 -0.20 5.54
CA SER A 135 -0.93 -0.21 5.36
C SER A 135 -1.66 -0.49 6.70
N ALA A 136 -2.77 0.21 6.96
CA ALA A 136 -3.50 0.16 8.23
C ALA A 136 -4.51 -1.01 8.28
N ASN A 137 -4.02 -2.25 8.09
CA ASN A 137 -4.76 -3.51 8.19
C ASN A 137 -4.02 -4.52 9.06
N ARG A 138 -4.69 -5.56 9.51
CA ARG A 138 -4.03 -6.75 10.07
C ARG A 138 -3.12 -7.37 9.02
N TYR A 139 -2.04 -8.01 9.47
CA TYR A 139 -1.05 -8.60 8.55
C TYR A 139 -1.71 -9.60 7.59
N MET A 140 -1.38 -9.52 6.31
CA MET A 140 -1.90 -10.30 5.17
C MET A 140 -3.34 -10.01 4.74
N SER A 141 -4.14 -9.26 5.51
CA SER A 141 -5.51 -8.85 5.13
C SER A 141 -5.52 -7.79 4.03
N ILE A 142 -6.72 -7.48 3.52
CA ILE A 142 -6.97 -6.45 2.50
C ILE A 142 -6.46 -5.09 2.99
N SER A 143 -5.75 -4.33 2.15
CA SER A 143 -5.34 -2.96 2.49
C SER A 143 -6.54 -2.00 2.52
N PRO A 144 -6.64 -1.12 3.53
CA PRO A 144 -7.76 -0.20 3.67
C PRO A 144 -7.64 1.01 2.75
N THR A 145 -8.73 1.38 2.10
CA THR A 145 -8.82 2.55 1.21
C THR A 145 -9.81 3.62 1.71
N SER A 146 -10.36 3.43 2.91
CA SER A 146 -11.17 4.42 3.63
C SER A 146 -11.00 4.27 5.14
N ALA A 147 -11.46 5.27 5.91
CA ALA A 147 -11.44 5.25 7.38
C ALA A 147 -12.29 4.09 7.95
N GLU A 148 -13.43 3.79 7.31
CA GLU A 148 -14.33 2.70 7.70
C GLU A 148 -13.64 1.34 7.55
N HIS A 149 -12.86 1.13 6.47
CA HIS A 149 -12.09 -0.11 6.30
C HIS A 149 -11.05 -0.29 7.41
N VAL A 150 -10.41 0.80 7.86
CA VAL A 150 -9.51 0.75 9.01
C VAL A 150 -10.27 0.42 10.29
N ALA A 151 -11.41 1.09 10.53
CA ALA A 151 -12.22 0.84 11.72
C ALA A 151 -12.70 -0.61 11.81
N GLN A 152 -13.07 -1.22 10.68
CA GLN A 152 -13.44 -2.64 10.59
C GLN A 152 -12.27 -3.57 10.95
N GLN A 153 -11.04 -3.27 10.47
CA GLN A 153 -9.85 -4.09 10.74
C GLN A 153 -9.43 -4.07 12.21
N PHE A 154 -9.70 -2.96 12.92
CA PHE A 154 -9.26 -2.70 14.29
C PHE A 154 -10.44 -2.43 15.24
N GLU A 155 -11.61 -3.03 15.00
CA GLU A 155 -12.83 -2.78 15.74
C GLU A 155 -12.71 -2.94 17.28
N HIS A 156 -11.78 -3.79 17.73
CA HIS A 156 -11.53 -4.07 19.15
C HIS A 156 -10.35 -3.26 19.73
N ASP A 157 -9.67 -2.45 18.91
CA ASP A 157 -8.48 -1.71 19.33
C ASP A 157 -8.80 -0.21 19.54
N ALA A 158 -8.07 0.42 20.47
CA ALA A 158 -8.14 1.85 20.67
C ALA A 158 -7.23 2.57 19.65
N LEU A 159 -7.70 2.74 18.41
CA LEU A 159 -6.95 3.37 17.34
C LEU A 159 -7.60 4.70 16.93
N LEU A 160 -6.80 5.77 16.85
CA LEU A 160 -7.23 7.05 16.28
C LEU A 160 -7.08 7.01 14.75
N ILE A 161 -8.13 7.37 14.01
CA ILE A 161 -8.18 7.33 12.56
C ILE A 161 -8.42 8.74 12.04
N LEU A 162 -7.46 9.28 11.28
CA LEU A 162 -7.62 10.54 10.57
C LEU A 162 -8.40 10.27 9.27
N ASP A 163 -9.62 10.80 9.18
CA ASP A 163 -10.47 10.61 8.01
C ASP A 163 -10.15 11.63 6.92
N GLY A 164 -9.57 11.16 5.84
CA GLY A 164 -9.31 11.93 4.60
C GLY A 164 -10.17 11.46 3.42
N GLY A 165 -11.21 10.67 3.66
CA GLY A 165 -12.03 10.08 2.61
C GLY A 165 -11.37 8.89 1.91
N ARG A 166 -11.84 8.56 0.71
CA ARG A 166 -11.35 7.41 -0.07
C ARG A 166 -10.02 7.69 -0.75
N CYS A 167 -9.14 6.68 -0.74
CA CYS A 167 -7.88 6.73 -1.47
C CYS A 167 -8.12 6.77 -2.98
N ARG A 168 -7.44 7.70 -3.65
CA ARG A 168 -7.66 7.96 -5.08
C ARG A 168 -6.99 6.95 -6.00
N VAL A 169 -5.81 6.40 -5.59
CA VAL A 169 -5.03 5.40 -6.34
C VAL A 169 -5.45 3.97 -6.00
N GLY A 170 -5.74 3.69 -4.72
CA GLY A 170 -6.31 2.44 -4.24
C GLY A 170 -5.35 1.26 -4.11
N LEU A 171 -4.16 1.31 -4.71
CA LEU A 171 -3.09 0.31 -4.56
C LEU A 171 -1.82 0.97 -4.03
N GLU A 172 -0.97 0.18 -3.37
CA GLU A 172 0.27 0.66 -2.77
C GLU A 172 1.26 1.24 -3.81
N SER A 173 2.16 2.11 -3.34
CA SER A 173 3.19 2.78 -4.13
C SER A 173 4.09 1.81 -4.91
N SER A 174 4.60 2.25 -6.06
CA SER A 174 5.77 1.62 -6.68
C SER A 174 6.98 1.78 -5.77
N ILE A 175 7.84 0.75 -5.68
CA ILE A 175 9.08 0.80 -4.89
C ILE A 175 10.26 0.59 -5.82
N VAL A 176 11.18 1.55 -5.84
CA VAL A 176 12.41 1.51 -6.62
C VAL A 176 13.61 1.54 -5.69
N SER A 177 14.54 0.60 -5.85
CA SER A 177 15.83 0.58 -5.16
C SER A 177 16.88 1.30 -6.01
N LEU A 178 17.63 2.20 -5.36
CA LEU A 178 18.73 2.97 -5.92
C LEU A 178 19.96 2.89 -5.00
N LEU A 179 20.36 1.67 -4.66
CA LEU A 179 21.53 1.45 -3.82
C LEU A 179 22.83 1.64 -4.63
N PRO A 180 23.91 2.15 -4.01
CA PRO A 180 25.20 2.36 -4.66
C PRO A 180 25.77 1.06 -5.23
N GLY A 181 26.32 1.13 -6.45
CA GLY A 181 26.90 -0.02 -7.13
C GLY A 181 25.90 -0.96 -7.80
N ASP A 182 24.60 -0.82 -7.52
CA ASP A 182 23.54 -1.64 -8.13
C ASP A 182 22.86 -0.92 -9.32
N CYS A 183 22.35 -1.71 -10.27
CA CYS A 183 21.40 -1.18 -11.24
C CYS A 183 20.07 -0.89 -10.52
N PRO A 184 19.34 0.20 -10.92
CA PRO A 184 18.02 0.47 -10.37
C PRO A 184 17.07 -0.73 -10.52
N ARG A 185 16.35 -1.06 -9.44
CA ARG A 185 15.46 -2.22 -9.39
C ARG A 185 14.04 -1.83 -8.98
N LEU A 186 13.06 -2.40 -9.68
CA LEU A 186 11.66 -2.30 -9.30
C LEU A 186 11.34 -3.42 -8.29
N LEU A 187 11.22 -3.06 -7.01
CA LEU A 187 10.97 -4.00 -5.92
C LEU A 187 9.49 -4.32 -5.74
N ARG A 188 8.60 -3.36 -6.08
CA ARG A 188 7.15 -3.52 -6.04
C ARG A 188 6.49 -2.73 -7.16
N ARG A 189 5.59 -3.36 -7.89
CA ARG A 189 4.77 -2.73 -8.92
C ARG A 189 3.60 -1.98 -8.27
N GLY A 190 3.48 -0.68 -8.55
CA GLY A 190 2.33 0.18 -8.23
C GLY A 190 1.82 0.84 -9.49
N MET A 191 0.81 1.74 -9.36
CA MET A 191 0.19 2.42 -10.52
C MET A 191 1.13 3.39 -11.24
N LEU A 192 2.27 3.77 -10.64
CA LEU A 192 3.36 4.39 -11.37
C LEU A 192 4.16 3.30 -12.10
N GLY A 193 3.84 3.08 -13.40
CA GLY A 193 4.35 1.98 -14.21
C GLY A 193 5.86 2.08 -14.53
N ARG A 194 6.44 0.95 -14.89
CA ARG A 194 7.88 0.78 -15.20
C ARG A 194 8.36 1.76 -16.28
N MET A 195 7.62 1.92 -17.37
CA MET A 195 8.03 2.79 -18.49
C MET A 195 8.23 4.23 -18.02
N ARG A 196 7.27 4.81 -17.28
CA ARG A 196 7.38 6.18 -16.76
C ARG A 196 8.58 6.37 -15.83
N LEU A 197 8.91 5.34 -15.02
CA LEU A 197 10.07 5.36 -14.13
C LEU A 197 11.38 5.32 -14.96
N GLN A 198 11.46 4.46 -15.98
CA GLN A 198 12.61 4.33 -16.86
C GLN A 198 12.86 5.61 -17.68
N ASP A 199 11.81 6.28 -18.16
CA ASP A 199 11.91 7.54 -18.90
C ASP A 199 12.60 8.63 -18.06
N VAL A 200 12.23 8.77 -16.77
CA VAL A 200 12.87 9.73 -15.85
C VAL A 200 14.29 9.32 -15.46
N LEU A 201 14.52 8.01 -15.29
CA LEU A 201 15.86 7.49 -14.98
C LEU A 201 16.81 7.56 -16.16
N ALA A 202 16.31 7.60 -17.40
CA ALA A 202 17.05 7.43 -18.65
C ALA A 202 17.88 6.14 -18.69
N GLN A 203 17.38 5.07 -18.04
CA GLN A 203 18.01 3.74 -18.01
C GLN A 203 16.99 2.65 -17.65
N PRO A 204 17.27 1.37 -17.99
CA PRO A 204 16.40 0.26 -17.64
C PRO A 204 16.28 0.05 -16.13
N LEU A 205 15.07 -0.37 -15.70
CA LEU A 205 14.84 -0.91 -14.36
C LEU A 205 14.92 -2.44 -14.41
N GLN A 206 15.71 -3.03 -13.53
CA GLN A 206 15.72 -4.48 -13.35
C GLN A 206 14.55 -4.91 -12.45
N ASP A 207 14.14 -6.17 -12.52
CA ASP A 207 13.25 -6.75 -11.54
C ASP A 207 13.99 -7.06 -10.23
N SER A 208 13.25 -7.20 -9.13
CA SER A 208 13.81 -7.60 -7.84
C SER A 208 14.43 -9.00 -7.95
N ASP A 209 15.64 -9.15 -7.41
CA ASP A 209 16.32 -10.45 -7.23
C ASP A 209 16.17 -11.01 -5.81
N GLY A 210 15.40 -10.32 -4.96
CA GLY A 210 15.18 -10.71 -3.56
C GLY A 210 16.28 -10.28 -2.59
N ALA A 211 17.39 -9.70 -3.06
CA ALA A 211 18.50 -9.26 -2.20
C ALA A 211 18.07 -8.11 -1.28
N VAL A 212 17.24 -7.19 -1.77
CA VAL A 212 16.67 -6.08 -1.00
C VAL A 212 15.23 -6.41 -0.62
N ARG A 213 14.96 -6.49 0.69
CA ARG A 213 13.60 -6.71 1.19
C ARG A 213 12.80 -5.41 1.17
N ALA A 214 11.56 -5.50 0.67
CA ALA A 214 10.62 -4.40 0.65
C ALA A 214 9.21 -4.86 1.08
N PRO A 215 8.35 -3.96 1.57
CA PRO A 215 6.98 -4.31 1.94
C PRO A 215 6.18 -4.86 0.75
N GLY A 216 5.37 -5.92 0.99
CA GLY A 216 4.45 -6.47 -0.01
C GLY A 216 5.06 -7.51 -0.97
N GLN A 217 6.23 -8.08 -0.66
CA GLN A 217 6.88 -9.12 -1.48
C GLN A 217 6.42 -10.57 -1.15
N HIS A 218 5.59 -10.77 -0.12
CA HIS A 218 5.09 -12.10 0.24
C HIS A 218 4.14 -12.68 -0.80
N HIS A 219 4.19 -14.00 -1.02
CA HIS A 219 3.35 -14.70 -2.01
C HIS A 219 1.85 -14.57 -1.73
N ARG A 220 1.41 -14.66 -0.45
CA ARG A 220 0.03 -14.39 -0.06
C ARG A 220 -0.02 -13.09 0.72
N HIS A 221 -0.78 -12.12 0.25
CA HIS A 221 -0.97 -10.81 0.86
C HIS A 221 -2.22 -10.15 0.26
N TYR A 222 -2.82 -9.18 0.94
CA TYR A 222 -4.00 -8.45 0.46
C TYR A 222 -5.24 -9.32 0.25
N ALA A 223 -5.29 -10.48 0.89
CA ALA A 223 -6.32 -11.47 0.64
C ALA A 223 -7.57 -11.22 1.52
N PRO A 224 -8.79 -11.39 0.97
CA PRO A 224 -10.02 -11.47 1.75
C PRO A 224 -10.05 -12.75 2.60
N THR A 225 -10.94 -12.78 3.59
CA THR A 225 -11.25 -13.97 4.40
C THR A 225 -11.98 -14.99 3.54
N THR A 226 -12.95 -14.53 2.76
CA THR A 226 -13.67 -15.34 1.76
C THR A 226 -12.71 -15.83 0.67
N PRO A 227 -12.68 -17.12 0.32
CA PRO A 227 -11.83 -17.63 -0.75
C PRO A 227 -12.04 -16.88 -2.07
N ALA A 228 -10.97 -16.27 -2.60
CA ALA A 228 -11.00 -15.53 -3.85
C ALA A 228 -10.35 -16.31 -4.99
N LEU A 229 -11.01 -16.35 -6.16
CA LEU A 229 -10.59 -17.07 -7.35
C LEU A 229 -10.53 -16.14 -8.57
N GLY A 230 -9.36 -16.02 -9.18
CA GLY A 230 -9.17 -15.27 -10.42
C GLY A 230 -9.53 -16.13 -11.65
N PHE A 231 -10.22 -15.57 -12.63
CA PHE A 231 -10.58 -16.27 -13.86
C PHE A 231 -10.35 -15.41 -15.12
N THR A 232 -10.01 -16.07 -16.22
CA THR A 232 -9.94 -15.47 -17.57
C THR A 232 -11.12 -15.92 -18.43
N GLN A 233 -11.61 -17.16 -18.21
CA GLN A 233 -12.83 -17.69 -18.80
C GLN A 233 -13.91 -17.77 -17.73
N VAL A 234 -15.10 -17.26 -18.06
CA VAL A 234 -16.21 -17.19 -17.11
C VAL A 234 -16.62 -18.59 -16.64
N PRO A 235 -16.55 -18.90 -15.34
CA PRO A 235 -17.00 -20.17 -14.80
C PRO A 235 -18.54 -20.18 -14.73
N THR A 236 -19.19 -20.46 -15.86
CA THR A 236 -20.64 -20.32 -16.05
C THR A 236 -21.48 -21.08 -15.02
N ALA A 237 -21.03 -22.26 -14.59
CA ALA A 237 -21.72 -23.03 -13.54
C ALA A 237 -21.75 -22.30 -12.16
N ALA A 238 -20.87 -21.34 -11.93
CA ALA A 238 -20.85 -20.55 -10.69
C ALA A 238 -21.79 -19.34 -10.71
N LEU A 239 -22.32 -18.94 -11.89
CA LEU A 239 -23.19 -17.77 -12.05
C LEU A 239 -24.56 -17.93 -11.37
N ASP A 240 -25.05 -19.17 -11.25
CA ASP A 240 -26.37 -19.49 -10.72
C ASP A 240 -26.42 -19.55 -9.17
N SER A 241 -25.30 -19.28 -8.49
CA SER A 241 -25.24 -19.30 -7.03
C SER A 241 -25.32 -17.91 -6.44
N GLN A 242 -26.27 -17.69 -5.54
CA GLN A 242 -26.39 -16.45 -4.75
C GLN A 242 -25.27 -16.30 -3.70
N GLN A 243 -24.56 -17.38 -3.38
CA GLN A 243 -23.44 -17.38 -2.41
C GLN A 243 -22.10 -17.07 -3.05
N ASN A 244 -22.05 -16.75 -4.35
CA ASN A 244 -20.85 -16.36 -5.07
C ASN A 244 -20.87 -14.84 -5.33
N GLY A 245 -19.79 -14.13 -4.93
CA GLY A 245 -19.56 -12.74 -5.27
C GLY A 245 -18.73 -12.59 -6.55
N TRP A 246 -18.88 -11.48 -7.25
CA TRP A 246 -18.22 -11.26 -8.53
C TRP A 246 -17.58 -9.86 -8.60
N ILE A 247 -16.34 -9.83 -9.09
CA ILE A 247 -15.67 -8.59 -9.50
C ILE A 247 -15.38 -8.68 -10.99
N TRP A 248 -16.00 -7.79 -11.77
CA TRP A 248 -15.87 -7.74 -13.22
C TRP A 248 -14.89 -6.65 -13.66
N CYS A 249 -14.23 -6.91 -14.79
CA CYS A 249 -13.34 -5.97 -15.49
C CYS A 249 -13.92 -5.73 -16.90
N GLY A 250 -14.75 -4.70 -17.06
CA GLY A 250 -15.40 -4.36 -18.33
C GLY A 250 -16.76 -5.04 -18.52
N ALA A 251 -16.91 -5.97 -19.48
CA ALA A 251 -18.16 -6.64 -19.73
C ALA A 251 -18.51 -7.61 -18.60
N ALA A 252 -19.64 -7.37 -17.94
CA ALA A 252 -20.15 -8.24 -16.89
C ALA A 252 -21.17 -9.24 -17.46
N HIS A 253 -21.20 -10.45 -16.86
CA HIS A 253 -22.26 -11.42 -17.10
C HIS A 253 -23.32 -11.32 -16.00
N ALA A 254 -24.57 -11.65 -16.34
CA ALA A 254 -25.62 -11.76 -15.35
C ALA A 254 -25.27 -12.89 -14.37
N SER A 255 -25.34 -12.62 -13.07
CA SER A 255 -25.11 -13.56 -11.98
C SER A 255 -26.22 -13.42 -10.95
N GLN A 256 -26.53 -14.50 -10.22
CA GLN A 256 -27.52 -14.43 -9.12
C GLN A 256 -26.93 -13.84 -7.83
N GLY A 257 -25.64 -13.96 -7.64
CA GLY A 257 -24.95 -13.41 -6.49
C GLY A 257 -24.55 -11.93 -6.67
N PRO A 258 -24.06 -11.28 -5.61
CA PRO A 258 -23.65 -9.88 -5.64
C PRO A 258 -22.49 -9.68 -6.61
N ALA A 259 -22.56 -8.62 -7.42
CA ALA A 259 -21.57 -8.33 -8.45
C ALA A 259 -21.16 -6.85 -8.44
N ILE A 260 -19.87 -6.60 -8.58
CA ILE A 260 -19.29 -5.26 -8.69
C ILE A 260 -18.53 -5.19 -10.01
N ASN A 261 -18.84 -4.21 -10.84
CA ASN A 261 -18.11 -3.96 -12.07
C ASN A 261 -17.17 -2.76 -11.89
N LEU A 262 -15.87 -3.01 -11.92
CA LEU A 262 -14.84 -1.98 -11.79
C LEU A 262 -14.44 -1.36 -13.13
N GLY A 263 -15.06 -1.79 -14.25
CA GLY A 263 -14.76 -1.26 -15.57
C GLY A 263 -13.44 -1.77 -16.15
N ALA A 264 -13.10 -1.30 -17.36
CA ALA A 264 -11.92 -1.70 -18.12
C ALA A 264 -10.78 -0.66 -18.09
N ASP A 265 -10.93 0.40 -17.29
CA ASP A 265 -9.87 1.39 -17.06
C ASP A 265 -8.98 0.96 -15.88
N PRO A 266 -7.65 0.84 -16.07
CA PRO A 266 -6.75 0.35 -15.02
C PRO A 266 -6.74 1.21 -13.76
N ASP A 267 -6.81 2.55 -13.89
CA ASP A 267 -6.76 3.46 -12.75
C ASP A 267 -8.07 3.39 -11.95
N HIS A 268 -9.20 3.34 -12.64
CA HIS A 268 -10.51 3.18 -12.01
C HIS A 268 -10.62 1.82 -11.30
N TYR A 269 -10.20 0.74 -11.96
CA TYR A 269 -10.18 -0.61 -11.39
C TYR A 269 -9.31 -0.65 -10.12
N ALA A 270 -8.08 -0.12 -10.18
CA ALA A 270 -7.16 -0.09 -9.05
C ALA A 270 -7.75 0.67 -7.85
N ALA A 271 -8.36 1.83 -8.09
CA ALA A 271 -8.98 2.65 -7.04
C ALA A 271 -10.15 1.94 -6.35
N GLY A 272 -10.90 1.09 -7.09
CA GLY A 272 -12.07 0.35 -6.58
C GLY A 272 -11.76 -1.04 -6.01
N PHE A 273 -10.61 -1.63 -6.34
CA PHE A 273 -10.35 -3.07 -6.14
C PHE A 273 -10.46 -3.51 -4.67
N TYR A 274 -9.76 -2.86 -3.76
CA TYR A 274 -9.81 -3.22 -2.34
C TYR A 274 -11.19 -2.92 -1.72
N ALA A 275 -11.83 -1.82 -2.11
CA ALA A 275 -13.18 -1.50 -1.64
C ALA A 275 -14.21 -2.57 -2.08
N ALA A 276 -14.08 -3.09 -3.31
CA ALA A 276 -14.92 -4.19 -3.79
C ALA A 276 -14.67 -5.48 -3.00
N LEU A 277 -13.41 -5.79 -2.68
CA LEU A 277 -13.09 -6.94 -1.82
C LEU A 277 -13.69 -6.79 -0.42
N TYR A 278 -13.57 -5.62 0.24
CA TYR A 278 -14.19 -5.35 1.54
C TYR A 278 -15.71 -5.52 1.50
N GLN A 279 -16.35 -4.98 0.47
CA GLN A 279 -17.80 -5.07 0.31
C GLN A 279 -18.27 -6.52 0.16
N LEU A 280 -17.59 -7.33 -0.66
CA LEU A 280 -17.97 -8.72 -0.87
C LEU A 280 -17.59 -9.63 0.31
N ASP A 281 -16.43 -9.38 0.94
CA ASP A 281 -15.95 -10.17 2.10
C ASP A 281 -16.86 -10.03 3.32
N ALA A 282 -17.63 -8.94 3.41
CA ALA A 282 -18.61 -8.70 4.47
C ALA A 282 -19.96 -9.44 4.28
N LEU A 283 -20.18 -10.13 3.15
CA LEU A 283 -21.48 -10.71 2.80
C LEU A 283 -21.62 -12.23 3.09
N ASP A 284 -20.71 -12.82 3.87
CA ASP A 284 -20.69 -14.25 4.20
C ASP A 284 -20.84 -15.17 2.95
N LEU A 285 -20.09 -14.87 1.91
CA LEU A 285 -20.10 -15.61 0.65
C LEU A 285 -19.23 -16.86 0.72
N GLN A 286 -19.55 -17.85 -0.08
CA GLN A 286 -18.70 -19.04 -0.24
C GLN A 286 -17.43 -18.73 -1.00
N ARG A 287 -17.51 -17.87 -2.05
CA ARG A 287 -16.39 -17.51 -2.92
C ARG A 287 -16.57 -16.14 -3.53
N ILE A 288 -15.44 -15.49 -3.84
CA ILE A 288 -15.37 -14.28 -4.65
C ILE A 288 -14.65 -14.62 -5.95
N TYR A 289 -15.33 -14.48 -7.08
CA TYR A 289 -14.78 -14.67 -8.42
C TYR A 289 -14.33 -13.32 -8.97
N ILE A 290 -13.07 -13.24 -9.45
CA ILE A 290 -12.46 -12.00 -9.91
C ILE A 290 -12.01 -12.18 -11.37
N GLN A 291 -12.57 -11.39 -12.26
CA GLN A 291 -12.13 -11.38 -13.65
C GLN A 291 -10.73 -10.79 -13.75
N ILE A 292 -9.79 -11.58 -14.31
CA ILE A 292 -8.41 -11.14 -14.54
C ILE A 292 -8.38 -10.25 -15.79
N PRO A 293 -7.86 -9.00 -15.71
CA PRO A 293 -7.72 -8.11 -16.86
C PRO A 293 -6.73 -8.66 -17.89
N THR A 294 -6.69 -8.05 -19.08
CA THR A 294 -5.72 -8.38 -20.13
C THR A 294 -4.28 -8.10 -19.69
N HIS A 295 -3.33 -8.90 -20.20
CA HIS A 295 -1.91 -8.74 -19.90
C HIS A 295 -1.30 -7.56 -20.67
N GLN A 296 -1.37 -6.37 -20.08
CA GLN A 296 -0.77 -5.12 -20.57
C GLN A 296 -0.02 -4.43 -19.44
N GLU A 297 0.98 -3.59 -19.75
CA GLU A 297 1.77 -2.88 -18.73
C GLU A 297 0.92 -2.01 -17.80
N ALA A 298 -0.14 -1.39 -18.32
CA ALA A 298 -1.07 -0.57 -17.52
C ALA A 298 -1.75 -1.37 -16.39
N TRP A 299 -1.89 -2.68 -16.54
CA TRP A 299 -2.49 -3.59 -15.57
C TRP A 299 -1.47 -4.27 -14.64
N ALA A 300 -0.17 -3.99 -14.80
CA ALA A 300 0.89 -4.71 -14.10
C ALA A 300 0.76 -4.66 -12.57
N ALA A 301 0.34 -3.52 -12.01
CA ALA A 301 0.10 -3.38 -10.57
C ALA A 301 -1.11 -4.19 -10.11
N VAL A 302 -2.19 -4.18 -10.87
CA VAL A 302 -3.41 -4.97 -10.60
C VAL A 302 -3.10 -6.46 -10.65
N HIS A 303 -2.37 -6.92 -11.67
CA HIS A 303 -1.93 -8.32 -11.77
C HIS A 303 -1.09 -8.76 -10.58
N ASP A 304 -0.14 -7.92 -10.12
CA ASP A 304 0.66 -8.22 -8.93
C ASP A 304 -0.22 -8.40 -7.68
N ARG A 305 -1.28 -7.58 -7.52
CA ARG A 305 -2.21 -7.70 -6.38
C ARG A 305 -3.13 -8.90 -6.51
N LEU A 306 -3.66 -9.19 -7.70
CA LEU A 306 -4.48 -10.38 -7.96
C LEU A 306 -3.72 -11.67 -7.68
N ALA A 307 -2.47 -11.78 -8.14
CA ALA A 307 -1.63 -12.96 -7.89
C ALA A 307 -1.37 -13.24 -6.39
N ARG A 308 -1.52 -12.21 -5.50
CA ARG A 308 -1.36 -12.34 -4.06
C ARG A 308 -2.67 -12.50 -3.31
N ALA A 309 -3.75 -11.93 -3.84
CA ALA A 309 -5.07 -11.91 -3.20
C ALA A 309 -5.92 -13.14 -3.51
N CYS A 310 -5.74 -13.77 -4.68
CA CYS A 310 -6.56 -14.88 -5.12
C CYS A 310 -5.74 -16.03 -5.72
N GLN A 311 -6.36 -17.23 -5.77
CA GLN A 311 -5.88 -18.34 -6.57
C GLN A 311 -6.43 -18.20 -8.00
N THR A 312 -5.61 -18.54 -9.01
CA THR A 312 -6.07 -18.54 -10.41
C THR A 312 -6.76 -19.86 -10.73
N LEU A 313 -7.98 -19.80 -11.29
CA LEU A 313 -8.63 -20.96 -11.91
C LEU A 313 -7.88 -21.28 -13.20
N SER A 314 -7.41 -22.51 -13.32
CA SER A 314 -6.79 -23.07 -14.52
C SER A 314 -7.81 -23.33 -15.62
#